data_1a37c97a4c571d337c50d5496556c43a
#
_entry.id   1a37c97a4c571d337c50d5496556c43a
#
_cell.length_a   1.000
_cell.length_b   1.000
_cell.length_c   1.000
_cell.angle_alpha   90.00
_cell.angle_beta   90.00
_cell.angle_gamma   90.00
#
_symmetry.space_group_name_H-M   'P 1'
#
loop_
_entity.id
_entity.type
_entity.pdbx_description
1 polymer ?
#
loop_
_entity_poly.entity_id
_entity_poly.type
_entity_poly.pdbx_seq_one_letter_code
_entity_poly.pdbx_strand_id
1 'polypeptide(L)'
;MDTTLAMADGPLRAEEIHRIDAYWRATLYLCAGMIFLKDNPLLTEPLRFDHVKKRLLGHWGTDPGQSFAWVHLNRVIKKHDLNMMFISGPGHGAPAILANAYLEGRYSEVYPDKSEDQEGLGKFFKQFSFPGGVGSHCTPETPGSLHEGGELGYSLSHAHGVAFDNPDLIVAVMVGDGEAETGPLAASWHSNKFLNPVRDGAVLPILHLNGYKIANPTVLGRISSKQLESLFVGYGYKPYFVEGSDPQTMHQAMARTLETVIAQIREIQLDARTNGFAQLPEWPMIILRTPKGWTGPKEVEGHKVEDFWRAHQVPFDIHDNPAHLELLEDWLRSYKPEELFDETGKLIPELKDLAPAGPRRMSANPVANGGLLRSPLRLPDFHDYTVEVTSPGVVTAENTYTLSVFLRDVMRRNMTGFRVFCPDETASNRLTALYEATGKTWLEEIRPEDADGGELSPDGRVMEILSEHTLEGWLEGYLLSGRHGLFASYEAFIHVIDSMFNQHAKWLAKCREVPWRAPISSLNILVTSTVWRQDHNGFSHQDPGF
;
A
#
# COMPACT_ATOMS: atom_id res chain seq x y z
N MET A 1 -13.79 38.73 -9.36
CA MET A 1 -14.47 37.67 -10.12
C MET A 1 -15.09 36.74 -9.11
N ASP A 2 -16.38 36.57 -9.21
CA ASP A 2 -17.27 36.02 -8.22
C ASP A 2 -16.95 34.52 -7.96
N THR A 3 -16.44 34.19 -6.81
CA THR A 3 -16.09 32.82 -6.38
C THR A 3 -17.31 31.90 -6.21
N THR A 4 -18.50 32.45 -6.27
CA THR A 4 -19.77 31.73 -6.11
C THR A 4 -20.20 30.98 -7.39
N LEU A 5 -19.70 31.30 -8.55
CA LEU A 5 -20.04 30.62 -9.81
C LEU A 5 -19.20 29.36 -10.10
N ALA A 6 -18.04 29.20 -9.44
CA ALA A 6 -17.18 28.02 -9.64
C ALA A 6 -17.70 26.76 -8.88
N MET A 7 -18.61 26.90 -7.93
CA MET A 7 -19.15 25.78 -7.12
C MET A 7 -20.28 25.01 -7.82
N ALA A 8 -20.89 25.55 -8.89
CA ALA A 8 -22.03 24.92 -9.56
C ALA A 8 -21.66 23.87 -10.62
N ASP A 9 -20.39 23.74 -11.04
CA ASP A 9 -19.94 22.93 -12.17
C ASP A 9 -19.03 21.74 -11.81
N GLY A 10 -19.19 21.15 -10.63
CA GLY A 10 -18.44 19.93 -10.24
C GLY A 10 -19.23 18.65 -10.54
N PRO A 11 -18.56 17.48 -10.54
CA PRO A 11 -19.20 16.18 -10.79
C PRO A 11 -20.15 15.74 -9.66
N LEU A 12 -20.12 16.38 -8.49
CA LEU A 12 -20.94 16.07 -7.34
C LEU A 12 -22.04 17.11 -7.13
N ARG A 13 -23.26 16.66 -6.89
CA ARG A 13 -24.37 17.50 -6.44
C ARG A 13 -24.18 17.86 -4.95
N ALA A 14 -24.82 18.92 -4.49
CA ALA A 14 -24.72 19.38 -3.10
C ALA A 14 -25.05 18.27 -2.08
N GLU A 15 -26.07 17.46 -2.36
CA GLU A 15 -26.44 16.31 -1.53
C GLU A 15 -25.35 15.23 -1.47
N GLU A 16 -24.70 14.95 -2.61
CA GLU A 16 -23.60 13.97 -2.67
C GLU A 16 -22.38 14.47 -1.90
N ILE A 17 -22.04 15.75 -2.01
CA ILE A 17 -20.97 16.37 -1.21
C ILE A 17 -21.30 16.23 0.28
N HIS A 18 -22.52 16.58 0.68
CA HIS A 18 -22.94 16.50 2.08
C HIS A 18 -22.80 15.07 2.64
N ARG A 19 -23.23 14.06 1.89
CA ARG A 19 -23.12 12.65 2.29
C ARG A 19 -21.66 12.17 2.35
N ILE A 20 -20.84 12.52 1.36
CA ILE A 20 -19.42 12.15 1.32
C ILE A 20 -18.67 12.81 2.47
N ASP A 21 -18.93 14.11 2.73
CA ASP A 21 -18.37 14.84 3.88
C ASP A 21 -18.78 14.20 5.20
N ALA A 22 -20.05 13.85 5.37
CA ALA A 22 -20.53 13.20 6.56
C ALA A 22 -19.87 11.82 6.79
N TYR A 23 -19.69 11.01 5.74
CA TYR A 23 -18.97 9.75 5.86
C TYR A 23 -17.50 9.99 6.22
N TRP A 24 -16.84 10.96 5.61
CA TRP A 24 -15.48 11.33 5.95
C TRP A 24 -15.37 11.81 7.41
N ARG A 25 -16.30 12.66 7.89
CA ARG A 25 -16.37 13.05 9.31
C ARG A 25 -16.56 11.83 10.24
N ALA A 26 -17.34 10.83 9.83
CA ALA A 26 -17.48 9.60 10.60
C ALA A 26 -16.14 8.85 10.71
N THR A 27 -15.36 8.74 9.64
CA THR A 27 -14.02 8.13 9.72
C THR A 27 -13.09 8.91 10.64
N LEU A 28 -13.11 10.25 10.56
CA LEU A 28 -12.27 11.12 11.41
C LEU A 28 -12.65 11.03 12.89
N TYR A 29 -13.96 10.98 13.18
CA TYR A 29 -14.45 10.75 14.53
C TYR A 29 -13.94 9.43 15.10
N LEU A 30 -14.00 8.35 14.33
CA LEU A 30 -13.47 7.06 14.74
C LEU A 30 -11.95 7.10 14.93
N CYS A 31 -11.21 7.80 14.08
CA CYS A 31 -9.75 7.96 14.23
C CYS A 31 -9.38 8.67 15.53
N ALA A 32 -10.01 9.81 15.81
CA ALA A 32 -9.78 10.55 17.04
C ALA A 32 -10.24 9.74 18.26
N GLY A 33 -11.41 9.08 18.17
CA GLY A 33 -11.93 8.20 19.21
C GLY A 33 -10.98 7.05 19.55
N MET A 34 -10.40 6.38 18.54
CA MET A 34 -9.39 5.33 18.74
C MET A 34 -8.13 5.85 19.44
N ILE A 35 -7.69 7.05 19.12
CA ILE A 35 -6.49 7.62 19.75
C ILE A 35 -6.75 7.96 21.23
N PHE A 36 -7.88 8.57 21.53
CA PHE A 36 -8.12 9.19 22.84
C PHE A 36 -9.05 8.39 23.77
N LEU A 37 -10.13 7.79 23.25
CA LEU A 37 -11.23 7.27 24.08
C LEU A 37 -11.07 5.79 24.43
N LYS A 38 -11.50 5.44 25.63
CA LYS A 38 -11.70 4.06 26.09
C LYS A 38 -13.14 3.81 26.57
N ASP A 39 -13.95 4.88 26.70
CA ASP A 39 -15.34 4.83 27.11
C ASP A 39 -16.10 6.03 26.51
N ASN A 40 -17.44 6.08 26.67
CA ASN A 40 -18.33 7.13 26.15
C ASN A 40 -18.15 7.39 24.61
N PRO A 41 -18.23 6.34 23.77
CA PRO A 41 -17.83 6.43 22.35
C PRO A 41 -18.75 7.32 21.50
N LEU A 42 -19.94 7.70 21.97
CA LEU A 42 -20.90 8.58 21.29
C LEU A 42 -21.06 9.94 21.95
N LEU A 43 -20.26 10.26 22.96
CA LEU A 43 -20.37 11.52 23.74
C LEU A 43 -21.79 11.76 24.29
N THR A 44 -22.44 10.69 24.78
CA THR A 44 -23.80 10.76 25.36
C THR A 44 -23.86 11.52 26.68
N GLU A 45 -22.74 11.70 27.33
CA GLU A 45 -22.51 12.57 28.47
C GLU A 45 -21.24 13.41 28.26
N PRO A 46 -21.02 14.50 29.01
CA PRO A 46 -19.77 15.27 28.93
C PRO A 46 -18.56 14.40 29.21
N LEU A 47 -17.42 14.69 28.52
CA LEU A 47 -16.19 13.92 28.72
C LEU A 47 -15.68 14.10 30.17
N ARG A 48 -15.18 12.99 30.70
CA ARG A 48 -14.46 12.93 31.97
C ARG A 48 -13.08 12.30 31.73
N PHE A 49 -12.14 12.54 32.62
CA PHE A 49 -10.80 11.95 32.54
C PHE A 49 -10.80 10.42 32.52
N ASP A 50 -11.76 9.78 33.16
CA ASP A 50 -11.91 8.33 33.17
C ASP A 50 -12.41 7.75 31.83
N HIS A 51 -12.98 8.56 30.94
CA HIS A 51 -13.30 8.17 29.55
C HIS A 51 -12.07 8.14 28.62
N VAL A 52 -10.99 8.82 29.00
CA VAL A 52 -9.79 8.97 28.19
C VAL A 52 -8.74 7.91 28.57
N LYS A 53 -7.96 7.43 27.59
CA LYS A 53 -6.83 6.52 27.80
C LYS A 53 -5.75 7.24 28.61
N LYS A 54 -5.10 6.51 29.53
CA LYS A 54 -3.97 7.07 30.32
C LYS A 54 -2.71 7.27 29.48
N ARG A 55 -2.51 6.44 28.46
CA ARG A 55 -1.42 6.54 27.50
C ARG A 55 -2.01 6.73 26.12
N LEU A 56 -1.77 7.88 25.53
CA LEU A 56 -2.22 8.22 24.18
C LEU A 56 -1.15 7.82 23.17
N LEU A 57 -1.56 7.09 22.13
CA LEU A 57 -0.71 6.68 21.02
C LEU A 57 -1.54 6.71 19.74
N GLY A 58 -0.93 7.22 18.66
CA GLY A 58 -1.52 7.33 17.35
C GLY A 58 -0.85 8.43 16.54
N HIS A 59 -1.21 8.56 15.28
CA HIS A 59 -0.58 9.51 14.36
C HIS A 59 -1.67 10.22 13.55
N TRP A 60 -2.29 11.21 14.17
CA TRP A 60 -3.36 12.00 13.57
C TRP A 60 -2.98 12.66 12.24
N GLY A 61 -1.70 13.01 12.10
CA GLY A 61 -1.21 13.86 11.01
C GLY A 61 -1.54 13.39 9.59
N THR A 62 -1.68 12.09 9.37
CA THR A 62 -1.97 11.51 8.06
C THR A 62 -3.38 10.92 7.95
N ASP A 63 -4.07 10.67 9.07
CA ASP A 63 -5.39 10.05 9.09
C ASP A 63 -6.41 10.78 8.22
N PRO A 64 -6.52 12.13 8.25
CA PRO A 64 -7.52 12.84 7.46
C PRO A 64 -7.35 12.66 5.95
N GLY A 65 -6.11 12.73 5.45
CA GLY A 65 -5.84 12.56 4.02
C GLY A 65 -6.06 11.12 3.54
N GLN A 66 -5.68 10.12 4.35
CA GLN A 66 -5.94 8.72 4.05
C GLN A 66 -7.44 8.41 4.00
N SER A 67 -8.17 8.85 5.03
CA SER A 67 -9.63 8.70 5.08
C SER A 67 -10.31 9.43 3.92
N PHE A 68 -9.85 10.63 3.57
CA PHE A 68 -10.37 11.40 2.43
C PHE A 68 -10.21 10.64 1.11
N ALA A 69 -9.02 10.09 0.86
CA ALA A 69 -8.78 9.27 -0.33
C ALA A 69 -9.67 8.02 -0.34
N TRP A 70 -9.76 7.30 0.78
CA TRP A 70 -10.56 6.08 0.90
C TRP A 70 -12.03 6.30 0.56
N VAL A 71 -12.65 7.33 1.12
CA VAL A 71 -14.07 7.65 0.90
C VAL A 71 -14.35 7.93 -0.58
N HIS A 72 -13.47 8.66 -1.25
CA HIS A 72 -13.59 8.93 -2.68
C HIS A 72 -13.31 7.71 -3.56
N LEU A 73 -12.40 6.82 -3.14
CA LEU A 73 -12.19 5.53 -3.81
C LEU A 73 -13.43 4.66 -3.69
N ASN A 74 -14.07 4.58 -2.52
CA ASN A 74 -15.36 3.89 -2.34
C ASN A 74 -16.42 4.39 -3.32
N ARG A 75 -16.50 5.71 -3.55
CA ARG A 75 -17.41 6.31 -4.51
C ARG A 75 -17.18 5.78 -5.94
N VAL A 76 -15.94 5.80 -6.43
CA VAL A 76 -15.65 5.33 -7.80
C VAL A 76 -15.73 3.82 -7.94
N ILE A 77 -15.37 3.06 -6.89
CA ILE A 77 -15.59 1.61 -6.85
C ILE A 77 -17.07 1.29 -7.08
N LYS A 78 -17.93 1.93 -6.31
CA LYS A 78 -19.37 1.72 -6.38
C LYS A 78 -19.98 2.18 -7.71
N LYS A 79 -19.56 3.34 -8.20
CA LYS A 79 -20.06 3.91 -9.46
C LYS A 79 -19.68 3.08 -10.69
N HIS A 80 -18.50 2.51 -10.69
CA HIS A 80 -17.91 1.86 -11.86
C HIS A 80 -17.70 0.34 -11.69
N ASP A 81 -18.16 -0.25 -10.59
CA ASP A 81 -17.97 -1.66 -10.20
C ASP A 81 -16.49 -2.09 -10.27
N LEU A 82 -15.59 -1.28 -9.68
CA LEU A 82 -14.16 -1.53 -9.73
C LEU A 82 -13.74 -2.62 -8.75
N ASN A 83 -12.73 -3.38 -9.15
CA ASN A 83 -11.95 -4.22 -8.25
C ASN A 83 -10.73 -3.41 -7.78
N MET A 84 -10.78 -2.88 -6.56
CA MET A 84 -9.71 -2.05 -6.02
C MET A 84 -9.29 -2.52 -4.64
N MET A 85 -8.04 -2.23 -4.30
CA MET A 85 -7.54 -2.29 -2.94
C MET A 85 -6.72 -1.04 -2.61
N PHE A 86 -6.48 -0.82 -1.32
CA PHE A 86 -5.72 0.32 -0.83
C PHE A 86 -4.48 -0.15 -0.06
N ILE A 87 -3.33 0.46 -0.37
CA ILE A 87 -2.09 0.29 0.40
C ILE A 87 -1.77 1.62 1.07
N SER A 88 -1.63 1.57 2.40
CA SER A 88 -1.21 2.72 3.20
C SER A 88 0.29 2.71 3.37
N GLY A 89 1.02 3.56 2.64
CA GLY A 89 2.45 3.77 2.83
C GLY A 89 2.74 4.35 4.22
N PRO A 90 2.09 5.45 4.64
CA PRO A 90 2.20 5.91 6.02
C PRO A 90 1.33 5.03 6.95
N GLY A 91 1.75 3.78 7.14
CA GLY A 91 1.01 2.77 7.93
C GLY A 91 0.83 3.14 9.41
N HIS A 92 1.57 4.13 9.89
CA HIS A 92 1.33 4.76 11.20
C HIS A 92 -0.03 5.47 11.27
N GLY A 93 -0.66 5.82 10.14
CA GLY A 93 -2.06 6.23 10.05
C GLY A 93 -3.04 5.05 10.04
N ALA A 94 -2.78 4.01 10.82
CA ALA A 94 -3.67 2.86 10.96
C ALA A 94 -5.09 3.22 11.42
N PRO A 95 -5.33 4.27 12.22
CA PRO A 95 -6.70 4.66 12.57
C PRO A 95 -7.57 4.89 11.33
N ALA A 96 -7.06 5.52 10.28
CA ALA A 96 -7.82 5.73 9.04
C ALA A 96 -8.25 4.41 8.40
N ILE A 97 -7.36 3.42 8.34
CA ILE A 97 -7.64 2.12 7.72
C ILE A 97 -8.62 1.31 8.57
N LEU A 98 -8.41 1.29 9.89
CA LEU A 98 -9.31 0.63 10.84
C LEU A 98 -10.71 1.24 10.84
N ALA A 99 -10.81 2.58 10.85
CA ALA A 99 -12.08 3.31 10.81
C ALA A 99 -12.88 2.95 9.55
N ASN A 100 -12.26 3.00 8.39
CA ASN A 100 -12.92 2.64 7.14
C ASN A 100 -13.32 1.16 7.11
N ALA A 101 -12.47 0.23 7.57
CA ALA A 101 -12.80 -1.19 7.66
C ALA A 101 -13.99 -1.45 8.60
N TYR A 102 -14.10 -0.67 9.69
CA TYR A 102 -15.23 -0.74 10.62
C TYR A 102 -16.52 -0.20 9.97
N LEU A 103 -16.48 0.98 9.37
CA LEU A 103 -17.64 1.58 8.71
C LEU A 103 -18.13 0.78 7.50
N GLU A 104 -17.23 0.08 6.79
CA GLU A 104 -17.59 -0.88 5.74
C GLU A 104 -18.23 -2.17 6.31
N GLY A 105 -18.18 -2.39 7.61
CA GLY A 105 -18.68 -3.59 8.31
C GLY A 105 -17.71 -4.77 8.31
N ARG A 106 -16.60 -4.70 7.57
CA ARG A 106 -15.65 -5.82 7.49
C ARG A 106 -14.97 -6.10 8.83
N TYR A 107 -14.69 -5.05 9.61
CA TYR A 107 -14.05 -5.23 10.90
C TYR A 107 -14.90 -6.09 11.83
N SER A 108 -16.19 -5.79 11.93
CA SER A 108 -17.16 -6.53 12.77
C SER A 108 -17.43 -7.94 12.25
N GLU A 109 -17.31 -8.20 10.94
CA GLU A 109 -17.42 -9.55 10.38
C GLU A 109 -16.29 -10.48 10.86
N VAL A 110 -15.06 -9.97 11.02
CA VAL A 110 -13.91 -10.77 11.45
C VAL A 110 -13.64 -10.68 12.95
N TYR A 111 -14.16 -9.67 13.61
CA TYR A 111 -14.10 -9.46 15.06
C TYR A 111 -15.50 -9.16 15.62
N PRO A 112 -16.37 -10.19 15.80
CA PRO A 112 -17.78 -9.98 16.16
C PRO A 112 -18.00 -9.28 17.49
N ASP A 113 -17.03 -9.29 18.38
CA ASP A 113 -17.09 -8.57 19.67
C ASP A 113 -16.91 -7.04 19.51
N LYS A 114 -16.55 -6.55 18.32
CA LYS A 114 -16.54 -5.15 17.92
C LYS A 114 -17.69 -4.91 16.94
N SER A 115 -18.91 -5.22 17.41
CA SER A 115 -20.15 -5.05 16.66
C SER A 115 -20.39 -3.59 16.26
N GLU A 116 -21.20 -3.39 15.22
CA GLU A 116 -21.63 -2.05 14.79
C GLU A 116 -22.75 -1.54 15.70
N ASP A 117 -22.39 -1.25 16.96
CA ASP A 117 -23.25 -0.68 17.98
C ASP A 117 -22.41 0.05 19.04
N GLN A 118 -23.04 0.71 20.01
CA GLN A 118 -22.34 1.51 21.02
C GLN A 118 -21.36 0.68 21.85
N GLU A 119 -21.68 -0.57 22.20
CA GLU A 119 -20.79 -1.45 22.98
C GLU A 119 -19.58 -1.86 22.14
N GLY A 120 -19.82 -2.31 20.90
CA GLY A 120 -18.78 -2.71 19.97
C GLY A 120 -17.87 -1.54 19.59
N LEU A 121 -18.43 -0.34 19.37
CA LEU A 121 -17.69 0.88 19.11
C LEU A 121 -16.78 1.26 20.30
N GLY A 122 -17.28 1.15 21.53
CA GLY A 122 -16.46 1.36 22.73
C GLY A 122 -15.29 0.39 22.82
N LYS A 123 -15.51 -0.90 22.53
CA LYS A 123 -14.46 -1.92 22.47
C LYS A 123 -13.47 -1.63 21.33
N PHE A 124 -13.97 -1.17 20.18
CA PHE A 124 -13.17 -0.81 19.01
C PHE A 124 -12.24 0.38 19.32
N PHE A 125 -12.71 1.42 19.97
CA PHE A 125 -11.88 2.54 20.41
C PHE A 125 -10.84 2.08 21.44
N LYS A 126 -11.28 1.35 22.46
CA LYS A 126 -10.42 0.92 23.57
C LYS A 126 -9.23 0.08 23.12
N GLN A 127 -9.42 -0.83 22.17
CA GLN A 127 -8.37 -1.80 21.76
C GLN A 127 -7.17 -1.16 21.05
N PHE A 128 -7.35 0.02 20.41
CA PHE A 128 -6.29 0.65 19.64
C PHE A 128 -5.14 1.12 20.56
N SER A 129 -3.93 0.67 20.27
CA SER A 129 -2.72 0.94 21.07
C SER A 129 -2.91 0.64 22.56
N PHE A 130 -3.66 -0.41 22.88
CA PHE A 130 -3.97 -0.81 24.24
C PHE A 130 -3.53 -2.27 24.46
N PRO A 131 -3.09 -2.67 25.68
CA PRO A 131 -2.68 -4.04 25.97
C PRO A 131 -3.74 -5.08 25.57
N GLY A 132 -3.34 -6.06 24.77
CA GLY A 132 -4.22 -7.10 24.24
C GLY A 132 -5.09 -6.67 23.05
N GLY A 133 -4.90 -5.46 22.54
CA GLY A 133 -5.58 -4.93 21.36
C GLY A 133 -4.69 -4.92 20.12
N VAL A 134 -4.95 -3.98 19.20
CA VAL A 134 -4.18 -3.78 17.97
C VAL A 134 -3.12 -2.70 18.13
N GLY A 135 -2.03 -2.79 17.38
CA GLY A 135 -0.96 -1.79 17.39
C GLY A 135 -1.35 -0.46 16.75
N SER A 136 -0.45 0.53 16.86
CA SER A 136 -0.65 1.87 16.29
C SER A 136 -0.37 1.97 14.79
N HIS A 137 0.14 0.92 14.17
CA HIS A 137 0.43 0.80 12.74
C HIS A 137 -0.46 -0.27 12.10
N CYS A 138 -0.53 -0.29 10.77
CA CYS A 138 -1.18 -1.36 10.05
C CYS A 138 -0.49 -2.69 10.33
N THR A 139 -1.28 -3.70 10.68
CA THR A 139 -0.79 -5.05 11.01
C THR A 139 -1.64 -6.09 10.29
N PRO A 140 -1.26 -7.38 10.31
CA PRO A 140 -2.09 -8.44 9.76
C PRO A 140 -3.50 -8.52 10.35
N GLU A 141 -3.73 -8.02 11.56
CA GLU A 141 -5.06 -7.89 12.18
C GLU A 141 -5.95 -6.86 11.49
N THR A 142 -5.38 -5.94 10.68
CA THR A 142 -6.14 -4.90 9.97
C THR A 142 -6.71 -5.46 8.67
N PRO A 143 -8.05 -5.64 8.54
CA PRO A 143 -8.66 -6.12 7.31
C PRO A 143 -8.36 -5.18 6.13
N GLY A 144 -8.01 -5.77 4.98
CA GLY A 144 -7.67 -5.02 3.76
C GLY A 144 -6.21 -4.59 3.67
N SER A 145 -5.40 -4.75 4.73
CA SER A 145 -4.00 -4.35 4.73
C SER A 145 -3.07 -5.49 4.30
N LEU A 146 -2.07 -5.16 3.49
CA LEU A 146 -0.93 -6.02 3.11
C LEU A 146 0.41 -5.41 3.53
N HIS A 147 0.42 -4.17 3.99
CA HIS A 147 1.63 -3.38 4.21
C HIS A 147 1.60 -2.76 5.60
N GLU A 148 2.70 -2.87 6.32
CA GLU A 148 2.82 -2.39 7.70
C GLU A 148 3.10 -0.87 7.73
N GLY A 149 4.06 -0.40 6.91
CA GLY A 149 4.37 1.01 6.73
C GLY A 149 4.94 1.74 7.95
N GLY A 150 5.54 1.03 8.88
CA GLY A 150 6.37 1.61 9.94
C GLY A 150 7.81 1.80 9.45
N GLU A 151 8.35 0.81 8.76
CA GLU A 151 9.53 0.95 7.93
C GLU A 151 9.11 1.51 6.58
N LEU A 152 9.58 2.72 6.24
CA LEU A 152 9.11 3.47 5.07
C LEU A 152 9.90 3.13 3.80
N GLY A 153 9.24 3.24 2.63
CA GLY A 153 9.87 3.18 1.33
C GLY A 153 9.43 2.02 0.44
N TYR A 154 8.54 1.14 0.92
CA TYR A 154 8.18 -0.09 0.21
C TYR A 154 6.74 -0.13 -0.31
N SER A 155 5.92 0.87 0.03
CA SER A 155 4.50 0.87 -0.33
C SER A 155 4.26 0.80 -1.83
N LEU A 156 5.02 1.57 -2.60
CA LEU A 156 4.87 1.64 -4.06
C LEU A 156 5.35 0.35 -4.75
N SER A 157 6.47 -0.24 -4.32
CA SER A 157 6.93 -1.53 -4.84
C SER A 157 5.96 -2.67 -4.48
N HIS A 158 5.45 -2.72 -3.25
CA HIS A 158 4.39 -3.66 -2.87
C HIS A 158 3.16 -3.52 -3.78
N ALA A 159 2.71 -2.28 -4.07
CA ALA A 159 1.56 -2.04 -4.94
C ALA A 159 1.76 -2.61 -6.35
N HIS A 160 2.95 -2.45 -6.93
CA HIS A 160 3.27 -3.04 -8.23
C HIS A 160 3.32 -4.57 -8.16
N GLY A 161 3.95 -5.14 -7.11
CA GLY A 161 3.96 -6.58 -6.87
C GLY A 161 2.55 -7.18 -6.80
N VAL A 162 1.63 -6.50 -6.11
CA VAL A 162 0.21 -6.90 -6.03
C VAL A 162 -0.50 -6.80 -7.38
N ALA A 163 -0.16 -5.80 -8.20
CA ALA A 163 -0.78 -5.59 -9.50
C ALA A 163 -0.33 -6.63 -10.55
N PHE A 164 0.88 -7.20 -10.43
CA PHE A 164 1.37 -8.21 -11.37
C PHE A 164 0.43 -9.43 -11.43
N ASP A 165 0.08 -9.84 -12.65
CA ASP A 165 -0.83 -10.96 -12.94
C ASP A 165 -2.23 -10.85 -12.30
N ASN A 166 -2.69 -9.63 -12.00
CA ASN A 166 -4.04 -9.32 -11.50
C ASN A 166 -4.74 -8.31 -12.43
N PRO A 167 -5.08 -8.67 -13.67
CA PRO A 167 -5.45 -7.73 -14.74
C PRO A 167 -6.63 -6.82 -14.42
N ASP A 168 -7.57 -7.25 -13.57
CA ASP A 168 -8.77 -6.49 -13.25
C ASP A 168 -8.63 -5.65 -11.96
N LEU A 169 -7.47 -5.72 -11.32
CA LEU A 169 -7.21 -5.02 -10.06
C LEU A 169 -6.63 -3.62 -10.31
N ILE A 170 -7.14 -2.64 -9.57
CA ILE A 170 -6.50 -1.34 -9.42
C ILE A 170 -6.00 -1.24 -7.97
N VAL A 171 -4.71 -1.08 -7.80
CA VAL A 171 -4.08 -0.87 -6.49
C VAL A 171 -3.88 0.63 -6.28
N ALA A 172 -4.71 1.24 -5.44
CA ALA A 172 -4.47 2.59 -4.97
C ALA A 172 -3.42 2.54 -3.84
N VAL A 173 -2.36 3.30 -3.96
CA VAL A 173 -1.31 3.34 -2.94
C VAL A 173 -1.09 4.77 -2.47
N MET A 174 -1.31 5.00 -1.17
CA MET A 174 -0.96 6.26 -0.54
C MET A 174 0.53 6.27 -0.25
N VAL A 175 1.26 7.20 -0.85
CA VAL A 175 2.69 7.43 -0.58
C VAL A 175 2.82 8.68 0.27
N GLY A 176 3.42 8.58 1.45
CA GLY A 176 3.72 9.74 2.29
C GLY A 176 4.86 10.57 1.68
N ASP A 177 4.78 11.90 1.81
CA ASP A 177 5.83 12.79 1.32
C ASP A 177 7.16 12.62 2.07
N GLY A 178 7.13 12.21 3.34
CA GLY A 178 8.32 11.79 4.07
C GLY A 178 8.85 10.43 3.60
N GLU A 179 7.98 9.48 3.29
CA GLU A 179 8.34 8.19 2.70
C GLU A 179 9.01 8.38 1.33
N ALA A 180 8.54 9.36 0.55
CA ALA A 180 9.09 9.68 -0.77
C ALA A 180 10.56 10.15 -0.75
N GLU A 181 11.11 10.49 0.43
CA GLU A 181 12.52 10.83 0.61
C GLU A 181 13.43 9.60 0.74
N THR A 182 12.86 8.40 0.94
CA THR A 182 13.67 7.18 1.12
C THR A 182 14.24 6.70 -0.22
N GLY A 183 15.45 6.14 -0.20
CA GLY A 183 16.09 5.56 -1.38
C GLY A 183 15.23 4.46 -2.03
N PRO A 184 14.67 3.50 -1.26
CA PRO A 184 13.79 2.48 -1.80
C PRO A 184 12.60 3.03 -2.57
N LEU A 185 11.90 4.04 -2.04
CA LEU A 185 10.76 4.61 -2.74
C LEU A 185 11.18 5.39 -3.98
N ALA A 186 12.29 6.12 -3.93
CA ALA A 186 12.80 6.88 -5.07
C ALA A 186 13.08 5.96 -6.27
N ALA A 187 13.65 4.77 -6.05
CA ALA A 187 13.83 3.76 -7.09
C ALA A 187 12.50 3.16 -7.57
N SER A 188 11.54 2.98 -6.67
CA SER A 188 10.25 2.34 -6.95
C SER A 188 9.38 3.11 -7.95
N TRP A 189 9.59 4.40 -8.17
CA TRP A 189 8.89 5.15 -9.21
C TRP A 189 9.15 4.60 -10.63
N HIS A 190 10.25 3.87 -10.85
CA HIS A 190 10.52 3.21 -12.11
C HIS A 190 9.68 1.95 -12.35
N SER A 191 8.95 1.45 -11.36
CA SER A 191 8.15 0.21 -11.45
C SER A 191 7.09 0.24 -12.56
N ASN A 192 6.62 1.41 -12.96
CA ASN A 192 5.67 1.58 -14.06
C ASN A 192 6.20 1.06 -15.42
N LYS A 193 7.53 0.94 -15.60
CA LYS A 193 8.18 0.38 -16.80
C LYS A 193 8.14 -1.15 -16.86
N PHE A 194 7.62 -1.79 -15.81
CA PHE A 194 7.52 -3.25 -15.67
C PHE A 194 6.08 -3.74 -15.54
N LEU A 195 5.12 -2.82 -15.60
CA LEU A 195 3.69 -3.11 -15.45
C LEU A 195 3.02 -3.22 -16.82
N ASN A 196 2.79 -4.45 -17.29
CA ASN A 196 2.20 -4.70 -18.61
C ASN A 196 0.66 -4.63 -18.55
N PRO A 197 0.00 -3.60 -19.14
CA PRO A 197 -1.44 -3.41 -19.05
C PRO A 197 -2.25 -4.50 -19.78
N VAL A 198 -1.63 -5.36 -20.57
CA VAL A 198 -2.30 -6.50 -21.21
C VAL A 198 -2.71 -7.54 -20.17
N ARG A 199 -1.84 -7.84 -19.20
CA ARG A 199 -2.01 -8.95 -18.24
C ARG A 199 -1.93 -8.57 -16.78
N ASP A 200 -1.33 -7.42 -16.48
CA ASP A 200 -1.20 -6.91 -15.13
C ASP A 200 -2.36 -5.96 -14.80
N GLY A 201 -2.56 -5.68 -13.53
CA GLY A 201 -3.49 -4.67 -13.06
C GLY A 201 -2.99 -3.24 -13.31
N ALA A 202 -3.51 -2.29 -12.57
CA ALA A 202 -3.04 -0.91 -12.57
C ALA A 202 -2.63 -0.49 -11.16
N VAL A 203 -1.63 0.38 -11.05
CA VAL A 203 -1.26 1.05 -9.80
C VAL A 203 -1.62 2.52 -9.93
N LEU A 204 -2.35 3.05 -8.94
CA LEU A 204 -2.68 4.46 -8.80
C LEU A 204 -1.94 5.04 -7.61
N PRO A 205 -0.76 5.66 -7.80
CA PRO A 205 -0.08 6.35 -6.72
C PRO A 205 -0.84 7.63 -6.32
N ILE A 206 -1.01 7.82 -5.01
CA ILE A 206 -1.54 9.04 -4.40
C ILE A 206 -0.45 9.58 -3.48
N LEU A 207 0.31 10.56 -3.93
CA LEU A 207 1.30 11.24 -3.08
C LEU A 207 0.57 12.17 -2.12
N HIS A 208 0.57 11.81 -0.82
CA HIS A 208 0.00 12.64 0.23
C HIS A 208 1.04 13.67 0.69
N LEU A 209 0.92 14.87 0.16
CA LEU A 209 1.83 15.98 0.40
C LEU A 209 1.29 16.86 1.52
N ASN A 210 1.55 16.48 2.77
CA ASN A 210 1.15 17.26 3.94
C ASN A 210 2.27 18.18 4.48
N GLY A 211 3.46 18.10 3.89
CA GLY A 211 4.56 19.05 4.08
C GLY A 211 5.48 18.80 5.27
N TYR A 212 5.19 17.86 6.16
CA TYR A 212 5.97 17.62 7.38
C TYR A 212 6.17 16.15 7.73
N LYS A 213 7.35 15.83 8.25
CA LYS A 213 7.71 14.57 8.93
C LYS A 213 7.38 14.66 10.44
N ILE A 214 8.07 13.87 11.25
CA ILE A 214 7.90 13.86 12.72
C ILE A 214 8.22 15.22 13.34
N ALA A 215 9.30 15.88 12.90
CA ALA A 215 9.77 17.14 13.47
C ALA A 215 10.25 18.16 12.43
N ASN A 216 10.30 17.78 11.16
CA ASN A 216 10.88 18.59 10.09
C ASN A 216 9.95 18.68 8.86
N PRO A 217 10.08 19.72 8.02
CA PRO A 217 9.44 19.74 6.73
C PRO A 217 9.97 18.63 5.82
N THR A 218 9.16 18.21 4.86
CA THR A 218 9.56 17.29 3.80
C THR A 218 10.19 18.04 2.62
N VAL A 219 11.09 17.35 1.90
CA VAL A 219 11.73 17.92 0.71
C VAL A 219 10.69 18.26 -0.36
N LEU A 220 9.80 17.31 -0.68
CA LEU A 220 8.76 17.51 -1.69
C LEU A 220 7.73 18.58 -1.29
N GLY A 221 7.53 18.79 0.02
CA GLY A 221 6.67 19.85 0.54
C GLY A 221 7.22 21.26 0.32
N ARG A 222 8.50 21.39 -0.04
CA ARG A 222 9.20 22.69 -0.20
C ARG A 222 9.57 23.02 -1.65
N ILE A 223 9.36 22.10 -2.60
CA ILE A 223 9.53 22.41 -4.02
C ILE A 223 8.21 22.87 -4.64
N SER A 224 8.30 23.63 -5.73
CA SER A 224 7.12 24.17 -6.41
C SER A 224 6.31 23.09 -7.11
N SER A 225 5.01 23.31 -7.33
CA SER A 225 4.16 22.39 -8.08
C SER A 225 4.70 22.10 -9.49
N LYS A 226 5.33 23.11 -10.15
CA LYS A 226 6.00 22.91 -11.44
C LYS A 226 7.19 21.95 -11.36
N GLN A 227 7.98 22.01 -10.29
CA GLN A 227 9.09 21.07 -10.09
C GLN A 227 8.58 19.66 -9.78
N LEU A 228 7.51 19.53 -8.98
CA LEU A 228 6.84 18.25 -8.73
C LEU A 228 6.29 17.64 -10.02
N GLU A 229 5.60 18.42 -10.84
CA GLU A 229 5.09 18.00 -12.15
C GLU A 229 6.24 17.47 -13.03
N SER A 230 7.31 18.27 -13.17
CA SER A 230 8.48 17.87 -13.97
C SER A 230 9.14 16.59 -13.46
N LEU A 231 9.21 16.40 -12.13
CA LEU A 231 9.78 15.21 -11.51
C LEU A 231 8.97 13.95 -11.88
N PHE A 232 7.66 13.98 -11.72
CA PHE A 232 6.82 12.81 -11.98
C PHE A 232 6.60 12.52 -13.46
N VAL A 233 6.54 13.57 -14.30
CA VAL A 233 6.58 13.41 -15.76
C VAL A 233 7.89 12.73 -16.18
N GLY A 234 9.04 13.10 -15.60
CA GLY A 234 10.32 12.45 -15.82
C GLY A 234 10.35 10.97 -15.41
N TYR A 235 9.57 10.57 -14.41
CA TYR A 235 9.34 9.18 -14.05
C TYR A 235 8.35 8.44 -14.97
N GLY A 236 7.69 9.15 -15.91
CA GLY A 236 6.70 8.55 -16.82
C GLY A 236 5.30 8.47 -16.23
N TYR A 237 4.96 9.37 -15.31
CA TYR A 237 3.61 9.53 -14.79
C TYR A 237 2.96 10.82 -15.31
N LYS A 238 1.63 10.82 -15.33
CA LYS A 238 0.81 12.03 -15.53
C LYS A 238 0.22 12.47 -14.19
N PRO A 239 0.83 13.48 -13.52
CA PRO A 239 0.37 13.94 -12.22
C PRO A 239 -0.87 14.82 -12.33
N TYR A 240 -1.83 14.58 -11.44
CA TYR A 240 -3.04 15.38 -11.22
C TYR A 240 -3.00 15.95 -9.81
N PHE A 241 -3.20 17.26 -9.68
CA PHE A 241 -3.14 17.96 -8.39
C PHE A 241 -4.53 18.13 -7.79
N VAL A 242 -4.67 17.76 -6.52
CA VAL A 242 -5.82 18.02 -5.65
C VAL A 242 -5.28 18.72 -4.41
N GLU A 243 -5.49 20.03 -4.32
CA GLU A 243 -4.80 20.89 -3.35
C GLU A 243 -5.79 21.82 -2.64
N GLY A 244 -5.70 21.90 -1.31
CA GLY A 244 -6.50 22.83 -0.51
C GLY A 244 -6.79 22.37 0.90
N SER A 245 -7.69 23.09 1.56
CA SER A 245 -8.12 22.81 2.95
C SER A 245 -9.63 22.97 3.17
N ASP A 246 -10.35 23.57 2.22
CA ASP A 246 -11.81 23.66 2.29
C ASP A 246 -12.44 22.34 1.85
N PRO A 247 -13.18 21.63 2.74
CA PRO A 247 -13.70 20.30 2.44
C PRO A 247 -14.58 20.25 1.19
N GLN A 248 -15.47 21.21 1.01
CA GLN A 248 -16.41 21.19 -0.13
C GLN A 248 -15.68 21.30 -1.47
N THR A 249 -14.74 22.23 -1.56
CA THR A 249 -13.89 22.40 -2.75
C THR A 249 -13.04 21.17 -3.01
N MET A 250 -12.47 20.57 -1.94
CA MET A 250 -11.63 19.39 -2.03
C MET A 250 -12.41 18.16 -2.48
N HIS A 251 -13.65 17.95 -1.99
CA HIS A 251 -14.52 16.88 -2.46
C HIS A 251 -14.82 16.98 -3.96
N GLN A 252 -15.12 18.17 -4.47
CA GLN A 252 -15.33 18.38 -5.90
C GLN A 252 -14.06 18.11 -6.71
N ALA A 253 -12.92 18.63 -6.27
CA ALA A 253 -11.64 18.45 -6.94
C ALA A 253 -11.25 16.96 -7.02
N MET A 254 -11.32 16.25 -5.90
CA MET A 254 -10.98 14.82 -5.83
C MET A 254 -11.94 13.96 -6.67
N ALA A 255 -13.24 14.26 -6.62
CA ALA A 255 -14.21 13.56 -7.44
C ALA A 255 -13.93 13.71 -8.93
N ARG A 256 -13.65 14.93 -9.39
CA ARG A 256 -13.30 15.22 -10.80
C ARG A 256 -12.02 14.49 -11.20
N THR A 257 -11.00 14.58 -10.38
CA THR A 257 -9.70 13.95 -10.64
C THR A 257 -9.82 12.44 -10.74
N LEU A 258 -10.52 11.80 -9.83
CA LEU A 258 -10.70 10.33 -9.86
C LEU A 258 -11.50 9.87 -11.08
N GLU A 259 -12.54 10.59 -11.51
CA GLU A 259 -13.24 10.24 -12.77
C GLU A 259 -12.27 10.27 -13.97
N THR A 260 -11.42 11.29 -14.05
CA THR A 260 -10.42 11.42 -15.12
C THR A 260 -9.39 10.29 -15.06
N VAL A 261 -8.85 10.03 -13.88
CA VAL A 261 -7.80 9.03 -13.66
C VAL A 261 -8.31 7.62 -13.94
N ILE A 262 -9.50 7.26 -13.47
CA ILE A 262 -10.10 5.94 -13.71
C ILE A 262 -10.42 5.76 -15.20
N ALA A 263 -10.94 6.79 -15.88
CA ALA A 263 -11.17 6.73 -17.32
C ALA A 263 -9.85 6.49 -18.09
N GLN A 264 -8.78 7.18 -17.73
CA GLN A 264 -7.46 7.03 -18.35
C GLN A 264 -6.87 5.62 -18.10
N ILE A 265 -6.94 5.09 -16.87
CA ILE A 265 -6.50 3.72 -16.57
C ILE A 265 -7.24 2.71 -17.44
N ARG A 266 -8.56 2.85 -17.54
CA ARG A 266 -9.38 1.95 -18.37
C ARG A 266 -9.06 2.05 -19.86
N GLU A 267 -8.81 3.26 -20.36
CA GLU A 267 -8.40 3.49 -21.74
C GLU A 267 -7.07 2.79 -22.04
N ILE A 268 -6.04 2.96 -21.19
CA ILE A 268 -4.74 2.29 -21.29
C ILE A 268 -4.92 0.75 -21.34
N GLN A 269 -5.70 0.20 -20.40
CA GLN A 269 -5.93 -1.24 -20.34
C GLN A 269 -6.72 -1.77 -21.54
N LEU A 270 -7.75 -1.05 -21.98
CA LEU A 270 -8.56 -1.43 -23.13
C LEU A 270 -7.75 -1.41 -24.42
N ASP A 271 -6.98 -0.35 -24.65
CA ASP A 271 -6.13 -0.21 -25.83
C ASP A 271 -5.09 -1.34 -25.89
N ALA A 272 -4.36 -1.55 -24.81
CA ALA A 272 -3.34 -2.60 -24.73
C ALA A 272 -3.93 -4.01 -24.97
N ARG A 273 -5.07 -4.33 -24.38
CA ARG A 273 -5.72 -5.64 -24.52
C ARG A 273 -6.36 -5.85 -25.90
N THR A 274 -6.84 -4.77 -26.51
CA THR A 274 -7.42 -4.85 -27.87
C THR A 274 -6.32 -5.08 -28.91
N ASN A 275 -5.19 -4.42 -28.76
CA ASN A 275 -4.08 -4.49 -29.70
C ASN A 275 -3.09 -5.63 -29.39
N GLY A 276 -3.19 -6.26 -28.21
CA GLY A 276 -2.26 -7.32 -27.76
C GLY A 276 -0.84 -6.84 -27.52
N PHE A 277 -0.64 -5.54 -27.38
CA PHE A 277 0.67 -4.91 -27.22
C PHE A 277 0.60 -3.80 -26.17
N ALA A 278 1.61 -3.75 -25.31
CA ALA A 278 1.82 -2.67 -24.39
C ALA A 278 2.89 -1.73 -24.92
N GLN A 279 2.49 -0.63 -25.56
CA GLN A 279 3.36 0.54 -25.60
C GLN A 279 3.44 1.09 -24.17
N LEU A 280 4.60 1.58 -23.73
CA LEU A 280 4.74 2.14 -22.39
C LEU A 280 3.68 3.23 -22.18
N PRO A 281 2.70 3.01 -21.28
CA PRO A 281 1.65 4.00 -21.04
C PRO A 281 2.14 5.08 -20.08
N GLU A 282 1.62 6.28 -20.25
CA GLU A 282 1.76 7.35 -19.28
C GLU A 282 0.70 7.16 -18.17
N TRP A 283 1.07 6.43 -17.11
CA TRP A 283 0.15 6.12 -16.02
C TRP A 283 -0.22 7.36 -15.21
N PRO A 284 -1.51 7.55 -14.85
CA PRO A 284 -1.90 8.67 -14.00
C PRO A 284 -1.44 8.47 -12.54
N MET A 285 -1.20 9.59 -11.85
CA MET A 285 -1.03 9.64 -10.41
C MET A 285 -1.70 10.88 -9.82
N ILE A 286 -1.97 10.89 -8.52
CA ILE A 286 -2.57 12.03 -7.82
C ILE A 286 -1.56 12.61 -6.84
N ILE A 287 -1.41 13.93 -6.82
CA ILE A 287 -0.73 14.68 -5.77
C ILE A 287 -1.81 15.31 -4.90
N LEU A 288 -2.03 14.72 -3.73
CA LEU A 288 -3.01 15.19 -2.75
C LEU A 288 -2.31 16.08 -1.73
N ARG A 289 -2.47 17.40 -1.84
CA ARG A 289 -1.88 18.37 -0.92
C ARG A 289 -2.94 18.85 0.06
N THR A 290 -2.77 18.53 1.34
CA THR A 290 -3.64 18.94 2.44
C THR A 290 -2.82 19.43 3.62
N PRO A 291 -3.39 20.20 4.55
CA PRO A 291 -2.74 20.47 5.83
C PRO A 291 -2.43 19.17 6.58
N LYS A 292 -1.27 19.09 7.22
CA LYS A 292 -0.98 17.98 8.13
C LYS A 292 -1.93 18.02 9.32
N GLY A 293 -2.56 16.89 9.64
CA GLY A 293 -3.56 16.84 10.70
C GLY A 293 -4.84 17.64 10.42
N TRP A 294 -5.19 17.77 9.14
CA TRP A 294 -6.37 18.47 8.63
C TRP A 294 -7.63 18.17 9.44
N THR A 295 -8.41 19.20 9.75
CA THR A 295 -9.61 19.18 10.62
C THR A 295 -9.35 18.93 12.12
N GLY A 296 -8.10 18.77 12.51
CA GLY A 296 -7.73 18.71 13.93
C GLY A 296 -7.63 20.09 14.58
N PRO A 297 -7.18 20.14 15.84
CA PRO A 297 -6.96 21.40 16.54
C PRO A 297 -5.96 22.28 15.77
N LYS A 298 -6.33 23.54 15.56
CA LYS A 298 -5.48 24.51 14.86
C LYS A 298 -4.28 24.90 15.72
N GLU A 299 -4.53 25.06 17.02
CA GLU A 299 -3.57 25.54 17.99
C GLU A 299 -3.83 24.89 19.35
N VAL A 300 -2.79 24.63 20.13
CA VAL A 300 -2.85 24.15 21.51
C VAL A 300 -1.85 24.97 22.32
N GLU A 301 -2.29 25.61 23.41
CA GLU A 301 -1.47 26.45 24.31
C GLU A 301 -0.65 27.53 23.57
N GLY A 302 -1.23 28.16 22.53
CA GLY A 302 -0.56 29.20 21.74
C GLY A 302 0.42 28.64 20.69
N HIS A 303 0.44 27.35 20.48
CA HIS A 303 1.32 26.71 19.51
C HIS A 303 0.53 26.13 18.34
N LYS A 304 0.92 26.46 17.10
CA LYS A 304 0.32 25.89 15.88
C LYS A 304 0.47 24.35 15.88
N VAL A 305 -0.63 23.66 15.58
CA VAL A 305 -0.74 22.19 15.50
C VAL A 305 -1.10 21.76 14.08
N GLU A 306 -2.32 22.08 13.60
CA GLU A 306 -2.68 21.77 12.20
C GLU A 306 -1.74 22.48 11.23
N ASP A 307 -1.46 21.81 10.09
CA ASP A 307 -0.51 22.29 9.07
C ASP A 307 0.88 22.55 9.64
N PHE A 308 1.28 21.70 10.61
CA PHE A 308 2.60 21.76 11.24
C PHE A 308 3.01 20.37 11.76
N TRP A 309 4.30 20.17 12.04
CA TRP A 309 4.83 18.89 12.49
C TRP A 309 4.20 18.40 13.81
N ARG A 310 3.71 19.29 14.68
CA ARG A 310 3.07 18.91 15.95
C ARG A 310 1.83 18.05 15.76
N ALA A 311 1.17 18.12 14.61
CA ALA A 311 0.06 17.23 14.28
C ALA A 311 0.51 15.80 13.89
N HIS A 312 1.83 15.51 13.83
CA HIS A 312 2.30 14.20 13.34
C HIS A 312 1.78 13.02 14.17
N GLN A 313 1.90 13.14 15.49
CA GLN A 313 1.44 12.11 16.45
C GLN A 313 0.10 12.49 17.09
N VAL A 314 0.00 12.33 18.40
CA VAL A 314 -1.13 12.80 19.18
C VAL A 314 -1.02 14.33 19.29
N PRO A 315 -2.04 15.09 18.88
CA PRO A 315 -1.95 16.56 18.81
C PRO A 315 -1.69 17.24 20.16
N PHE A 316 -2.16 16.65 21.26
CA PHE A 316 -1.98 17.13 22.64
C PHE A 316 -2.26 16.03 23.66
N ASP A 317 -1.69 16.17 24.83
CA ASP A 317 -1.93 15.30 25.98
C ASP A 317 -3.09 15.81 26.85
N ILE A 318 -3.75 14.92 27.58
CA ILE A 318 -4.84 15.30 28.50
C ILE A 318 -4.31 15.52 29.94
N HIS A 319 -3.51 14.61 30.48
CA HIS A 319 -2.79 14.70 31.77
C HIS A 319 -3.48 15.49 32.88
N ASP A 320 -4.72 15.18 33.22
CA ASP A 320 -5.51 15.87 34.27
C ASP A 320 -5.67 17.41 34.05
N ASN A 321 -5.52 17.87 32.78
CA ASN A 321 -5.74 19.25 32.38
C ASN A 321 -7.18 19.45 31.90
N PRO A 322 -8.05 20.16 32.68
CA PRO A 322 -9.43 20.37 32.28
C PRO A 322 -9.61 21.10 30.94
N ALA A 323 -8.73 22.05 30.63
CA ALA A 323 -8.80 22.78 29.36
C ALA A 323 -8.49 21.88 28.14
N HIS A 324 -7.59 20.91 28.30
CA HIS A 324 -7.31 19.92 27.25
C HIS A 324 -8.47 18.91 27.12
N LEU A 325 -9.14 18.55 28.23
CA LEU A 325 -10.30 17.70 28.15
C LEU A 325 -11.47 18.38 27.42
N GLU A 326 -11.72 19.66 27.72
CA GLU A 326 -12.69 20.49 27.00
C GLU A 326 -12.34 20.62 25.51
N LEU A 327 -11.06 20.92 25.20
CA LEU A 327 -10.58 20.97 23.83
C LEU A 327 -10.80 19.65 23.07
N LEU A 328 -10.59 18.51 23.72
CA LEU A 328 -10.87 17.20 23.13
C LEU A 328 -12.36 17.01 22.85
N GLU A 329 -13.22 17.37 23.81
CA GLU A 329 -14.66 17.26 23.65
C GLU A 329 -15.15 18.15 22.51
N ASP A 330 -14.72 19.41 22.45
CA ASP A 330 -15.07 20.35 21.39
C ASP A 330 -14.61 19.85 20.02
N TRP A 331 -13.40 19.31 19.94
CA TRP A 331 -12.88 18.75 18.69
C TRP A 331 -13.71 17.54 18.23
N LEU A 332 -13.98 16.58 19.12
CA LEU A 332 -14.80 15.41 18.78
C LEU A 332 -16.24 15.82 18.38
N ARG A 333 -16.85 16.78 19.10
CA ARG A 333 -18.18 17.31 18.78
C ARG A 333 -18.21 18.08 17.46
N SER A 334 -17.10 18.64 17.02
CA SER A 334 -17.01 19.33 15.71
C SER A 334 -17.31 18.40 14.54
N TYR A 335 -17.12 17.10 14.70
CA TYR A 335 -17.52 16.09 13.72
C TYR A 335 -19.01 15.75 13.73
N LYS A 336 -19.76 16.21 14.75
CA LYS A 336 -21.21 16.02 14.92
C LYS A 336 -21.61 14.55 14.91
N PRO A 337 -21.11 13.74 15.85
CA PRO A 337 -21.40 12.30 15.88
C PRO A 337 -22.89 11.97 15.92
N GLU A 338 -23.74 12.86 16.48
CA GLU A 338 -25.18 12.75 16.50
C GLU A 338 -25.87 12.82 15.12
N GLU A 339 -25.18 13.38 14.11
CA GLU A 339 -25.64 13.36 12.71
C GLU A 339 -25.15 12.11 11.94
N LEU A 340 -24.19 11.37 12.51
CA LEU A 340 -23.47 10.29 11.83
C LEU A 340 -23.92 8.91 12.30
N PHE A 341 -24.21 8.78 13.59
CA PHE A 341 -24.59 7.52 14.22
C PHE A 341 -25.99 7.63 14.85
N ASP A 342 -26.74 6.55 14.78
CA ASP A 342 -28.03 6.45 15.46
C ASP A 342 -27.87 6.23 16.98
N GLU A 343 -29.00 6.21 17.72
CA GLU A 343 -29.01 6.01 19.16
C GLU A 343 -28.40 4.67 19.61
N THR A 344 -28.29 3.69 18.71
CA THR A 344 -27.66 2.39 18.96
C THR A 344 -26.16 2.38 18.69
N GLY A 345 -25.61 3.43 18.07
CA GLY A 345 -24.22 3.54 17.69
C GLY A 345 -23.90 3.02 16.29
N LYS A 346 -24.91 2.73 15.48
CA LYS A 346 -24.72 2.34 14.08
C LYS A 346 -24.58 3.56 13.19
N LEU A 347 -23.71 3.46 12.19
CA LEU A 347 -23.67 4.46 11.13
C LEU A 347 -25.05 4.54 10.45
N ILE A 348 -25.57 5.76 10.27
CA ILE A 348 -26.89 5.94 9.64
C ILE A 348 -26.93 5.30 8.25
N PRO A 349 -28.09 4.73 7.82
CA PRO A 349 -28.18 3.93 6.59
C PRO A 349 -27.74 4.67 5.34
N GLU A 350 -28.04 5.97 5.23
CA GLU A 350 -27.70 6.82 4.09
C GLU A 350 -26.18 6.98 3.91
N LEU A 351 -25.41 6.94 5.01
CA LEU A 351 -23.96 6.96 4.97
C LEU A 351 -23.39 5.55 4.75
N LYS A 352 -23.97 4.53 5.38
CA LYS A 352 -23.57 3.14 5.19
C LYS A 352 -23.65 2.73 3.71
N ASP A 353 -24.65 3.25 2.99
CA ASP A 353 -24.79 3.02 1.54
C ASP A 353 -23.65 3.61 0.70
N LEU A 354 -22.80 4.49 1.21
CA LEU A 354 -21.63 4.98 0.46
C LEU A 354 -20.52 3.92 0.35
N ALA A 355 -20.45 2.97 1.25
CA ALA A 355 -19.51 1.86 1.17
C ALA A 355 -19.90 0.89 0.04
N PRO A 356 -18.93 0.31 -0.68
CA PRO A 356 -19.17 -0.80 -1.59
C PRO A 356 -19.71 -2.03 -0.87
N ALA A 357 -20.20 -3.02 -1.60
CA ALA A 357 -20.73 -4.27 -1.03
C ALA A 357 -19.78 -5.45 -1.27
N GLY A 358 -19.84 -6.45 -0.37
CA GLY A 358 -19.13 -7.73 -0.53
C GLY A 358 -17.62 -7.55 -0.77
N PRO A 359 -17.05 -8.27 -1.75
CA PRO A 359 -15.61 -8.23 -2.04
C PRO A 359 -15.16 -6.94 -2.74
N ARG A 360 -16.10 -6.05 -3.12
CA ARG A 360 -15.75 -4.73 -3.66
C ARG A 360 -15.32 -3.74 -2.57
N ARG A 361 -15.62 -4.00 -1.30
CA ARG A 361 -15.03 -3.24 -0.18
C ARG A 361 -13.51 -3.45 -0.18
N MET A 362 -12.73 -2.38 -0.12
CA MET A 362 -11.27 -2.50 -0.08
C MET A 362 -10.80 -3.29 1.16
N SER A 363 -11.50 -3.13 2.28
CA SER A 363 -11.24 -3.91 3.50
C SER A 363 -11.58 -5.41 3.40
N ALA A 364 -12.38 -5.82 2.42
CA ALA A 364 -12.82 -7.21 2.20
C ALA A 364 -12.34 -7.79 0.87
N ASN A 365 -11.51 -7.07 0.12
CA ASN A 365 -10.98 -7.56 -1.15
C ASN A 365 -10.15 -8.84 -0.91
N PRO A 366 -10.43 -9.96 -1.61
CA PRO A 366 -9.71 -11.21 -1.41
C PRO A 366 -8.23 -11.12 -1.75
N VAL A 367 -7.80 -10.19 -2.60
CA VAL A 367 -6.38 -9.93 -2.90
C VAL A 367 -5.65 -9.47 -1.64
N ALA A 368 -6.29 -8.69 -0.78
CA ALA A 368 -5.74 -8.28 0.51
C ALA A 368 -5.64 -9.43 1.54
N ASN A 369 -6.15 -10.61 1.21
CA ASN A 369 -5.94 -11.86 1.94
C ASN A 369 -5.53 -12.94 0.92
N GLY A 370 -4.43 -12.71 0.23
CA GLY A 370 -4.03 -13.41 -0.98
C GLY A 370 -3.87 -14.91 -0.85
N GLY A 371 -3.71 -15.43 0.38
CA GLY A 371 -3.76 -16.87 0.64
C GLY A 371 -5.06 -17.53 0.20
N LEU A 372 -6.19 -16.78 0.16
CA LEU A 372 -7.45 -17.26 -0.40
C LEU A 372 -7.38 -17.51 -1.92
N LEU A 373 -6.50 -16.78 -2.60
CA LEU A 373 -6.32 -16.83 -4.06
C LEU A 373 -5.13 -17.71 -4.47
N ARG A 374 -4.39 -18.23 -3.50
CA ARG A 374 -3.18 -19.00 -3.75
C ARG A 374 -3.48 -20.31 -4.49
N SER A 375 -2.96 -20.43 -5.69
CA SER A 375 -2.95 -21.69 -6.43
C SER A 375 -1.71 -22.50 -6.09
N PRO A 376 -1.80 -23.84 -5.97
CA PRO A 376 -0.62 -24.68 -5.80
C PRO A 376 0.37 -24.49 -6.95
N LEU A 377 1.65 -24.35 -6.64
CA LEU A 377 2.70 -24.32 -7.62
C LEU A 377 2.83 -25.70 -8.28
N ARG A 378 2.73 -25.76 -9.61
CA ARG A 378 2.86 -26.98 -10.41
C ARG A 378 4.34 -27.27 -10.64
N LEU A 379 4.91 -28.14 -9.81
CA LEU A 379 6.31 -28.53 -9.88
C LEU A 379 6.51 -29.72 -10.83
N PRO A 380 7.62 -29.78 -11.59
CA PRO A 380 8.08 -31.01 -12.22
C PRO A 380 8.63 -31.97 -11.17
N ASP A 381 8.84 -33.22 -11.52
CA ASP A 381 9.54 -34.16 -10.64
C ASP A 381 11.03 -33.78 -10.59
N PHE A 382 11.54 -33.47 -9.42
CA PHE A 382 12.93 -33.04 -9.27
C PHE A 382 13.94 -34.13 -9.59
N HIS A 383 13.54 -35.41 -9.56
CA HIS A 383 14.40 -36.53 -9.95
C HIS A 383 14.80 -36.47 -11.42
N ASP A 384 13.99 -35.85 -12.29
CA ASP A 384 14.30 -35.68 -13.71
C ASP A 384 15.48 -34.72 -13.96
N TYR A 385 15.92 -33.98 -12.93
CA TYR A 385 17.01 -32.99 -12.99
C TYR A 385 18.25 -33.40 -12.23
N THR A 386 18.32 -34.65 -11.77
CA THR A 386 19.47 -35.15 -11.02
C THR A 386 20.67 -35.34 -11.92
N VAL A 387 21.84 -35.02 -11.40
CA VAL A 387 23.13 -35.34 -12.04
C VAL A 387 23.52 -36.77 -11.66
N GLU A 388 23.71 -37.61 -12.67
CA GLU A 388 24.16 -38.98 -12.42
C GLU A 388 25.61 -39.00 -11.93
N VAL A 389 25.86 -39.48 -10.73
CA VAL A 389 27.20 -39.61 -10.12
C VAL A 389 27.51 -41.09 -9.92
N THR A 390 28.26 -41.64 -10.83
CA THR A 390 28.60 -43.09 -10.83
C THR A 390 29.62 -43.48 -9.74
N SER A 391 30.48 -42.53 -9.35
CA SER A 391 31.39 -42.69 -8.20
C SER A 391 31.84 -41.30 -7.69
N PRO A 392 32.29 -41.17 -6.44
CA PRO A 392 32.75 -39.90 -5.88
C PRO A 392 33.88 -39.26 -6.70
N GLY A 393 33.76 -37.97 -7.00
CA GLY A 393 34.79 -37.16 -7.65
C GLY A 393 34.92 -37.34 -9.18
N VAL A 394 34.06 -38.14 -9.84
CA VAL A 394 34.15 -38.37 -11.30
C VAL A 394 33.28 -37.40 -12.11
N VAL A 395 32.36 -36.70 -11.48
CA VAL A 395 31.44 -35.75 -12.15
C VAL A 395 31.58 -34.36 -11.55
N THR A 396 31.67 -33.36 -12.42
CA THR A 396 31.60 -31.94 -12.08
C THR A 396 30.32 -31.38 -12.66
N ALA A 397 29.52 -30.68 -11.86
CA ALA A 397 28.30 -30.02 -12.27
C ALA A 397 28.11 -28.68 -11.54
N GLU A 398 27.40 -27.76 -12.17
CA GLU A 398 27.02 -26.48 -11.58
C GLU A 398 25.64 -26.62 -10.91
N ASN A 399 25.58 -26.50 -9.59
CA ASN A 399 24.35 -26.66 -8.81
C ASN A 399 23.27 -25.65 -9.21
N THR A 400 23.62 -24.36 -9.35
CA THR A 400 22.67 -23.29 -9.73
C THR A 400 22.20 -23.40 -11.18
N TYR A 401 23.05 -23.88 -12.10
CA TYR A 401 22.59 -24.16 -13.46
C TYR A 401 21.59 -25.34 -13.49
N THR A 402 21.86 -26.40 -12.75
CA THR A 402 20.91 -27.52 -12.58
C THR A 402 19.57 -27.04 -12.01
N LEU A 403 19.61 -26.16 -11.00
CA LEU A 403 18.41 -25.49 -10.48
C LEU A 403 17.73 -24.64 -11.55
N SER A 404 18.48 -23.94 -12.39
CA SER A 404 17.95 -23.12 -13.48
C SER A 404 17.11 -23.94 -14.48
N VAL A 405 17.58 -25.14 -14.83
CA VAL A 405 16.84 -26.06 -15.71
C VAL A 405 15.51 -26.50 -15.06
N PHE A 406 15.53 -26.80 -13.76
CA PHE A 406 14.30 -27.08 -13.00
C PHE A 406 13.36 -25.86 -12.97
N LEU A 407 13.87 -24.69 -12.66
CA LEU A 407 13.09 -23.44 -12.61
C LEU A 407 12.50 -23.05 -13.95
N ARG A 408 13.19 -23.32 -15.06
CA ARG A 408 12.66 -23.17 -16.43
C ARG A 408 11.33 -23.92 -16.59
N ASP A 409 11.29 -25.16 -16.13
CA ASP A 409 10.11 -26.00 -16.29
C ASP A 409 9.04 -25.69 -15.22
N VAL A 410 9.41 -25.21 -14.05
CA VAL A 410 8.48 -24.56 -13.10
C VAL A 410 7.83 -23.34 -13.77
N MET A 411 8.62 -22.48 -14.42
CA MET A 411 8.13 -21.30 -15.15
C MET A 411 7.13 -21.71 -16.22
N ARG A 412 7.48 -22.65 -17.12
CA ARG A 412 6.60 -23.15 -18.19
C ARG A 412 5.25 -23.65 -17.67
N ARG A 413 5.23 -24.25 -16.47
CA ARG A 413 3.99 -24.78 -15.86
C ARG A 413 3.18 -23.72 -15.13
N ASN A 414 3.73 -22.55 -14.83
CA ASN A 414 3.13 -21.52 -13.97
C ASN A 414 3.25 -20.09 -14.53
N MET A 415 3.06 -19.93 -15.83
CA MET A 415 3.23 -18.65 -16.54
C MET A 415 2.36 -17.49 -16.04
N THR A 416 1.32 -17.74 -15.25
CA THR A 416 0.42 -16.71 -14.71
C THR A 416 0.53 -16.56 -13.18
N GLY A 417 1.53 -17.15 -12.57
CA GLY A 417 1.61 -17.15 -11.10
C GLY A 417 2.99 -17.39 -10.52
N PHE A 418 4.04 -17.33 -11.37
CA PHE A 418 5.42 -17.47 -10.93
C PHE A 418 6.31 -16.45 -11.65
N ARG A 419 7.15 -15.73 -10.92
CA ARG A 419 8.17 -14.79 -11.44
C ARG A 419 9.49 -14.99 -10.71
N VAL A 420 10.59 -14.62 -11.37
CA VAL A 420 11.93 -14.57 -10.78
C VAL A 420 12.37 -13.10 -10.72
N PHE A 421 12.96 -12.72 -9.62
CA PHE A 421 13.41 -11.37 -9.32
C PHE A 421 14.92 -11.39 -9.10
N CYS A 422 15.67 -10.56 -9.81
CA CYS A 422 17.13 -10.59 -9.76
C CYS A 422 17.71 -9.23 -10.18
N PRO A 423 18.70 -8.67 -9.45
CA PRO A 423 19.24 -7.34 -9.74
C PRO A 423 20.30 -7.39 -10.87
N ASP A 424 19.86 -7.66 -12.13
CA ASP A 424 20.72 -7.80 -13.33
C ASP A 424 21.79 -8.91 -13.21
N GLU A 425 21.50 -9.93 -12.42
CA GLU A 425 22.45 -10.98 -12.07
C GLU A 425 21.98 -12.38 -12.51
N THR A 426 20.91 -12.50 -13.29
CA THR A 426 20.33 -13.80 -13.68
C THR A 426 21.36 -14.68 -14.40
N ALA A 427 22.13 -14.11 -15.32
CA ALA A 427 23.15 -14.85 -16.06
C ALA A 427 24.34 -15.23 -15.18
N SER A 428 24.85 -14.31 -14.37
CA SER A 428 25.99 -14.54 -13.48
C SER A 428 25.64 -15.49 -12.32
N ASN A 429 24.38 -15.52 -11.90
CA ASN A 429 23.84 -16.52 -10.95
C ASN A 429 23.56 -17.90 -11.61
N ARG A 430 23.95 -18.09 -12.87
CA ARG A 430 23.75 -19.33 -13.64
C ARG A 430 22.28 -19.71 -13.86
N LEU A 431 21.37 -18.73 -13.90
CA LEU A 431 19.95 -18.97 -14.11
C LEU A 431 19.50 -18.82 -15.57
N THR A 432 20.43 -18.87 -16.53
CA THR A 432 20.18 -18.60 -17.96
C THR A 432 19.21 -19.58 -18.64
N ALA A 433 19.04 -20.80 -18.12
CA ALA A 433 18.04 -21.72 -18.65
C ALA A 433 16.60 -21.17 -18.56
N LEU A 434 16.33 -20.20 -17.69
CA LEU A 434 15.03 -19.50 -17.62
C LEU A 434 14.67 -18.84 -18.96
N TYR A 435 15.65 -18.33 -19.70
CA TYR A 435 15.44 -17.65 -20.97
C TYR A 435 14.94 -18.57 -22.10
N GLU A 436 15.04 -19.89 -21.93
CA GLU A 436 14.36 -20.84 -22.81
C GLU A 436 12.83 -20.87 -22.63
N ALA A 437 12.32 -20.33 -21.51
CA ALA A 437 10.89 -20.31 -21.18
C ALA A 437 10.29 -18.91 -21.26
N THR A 438 11.09 -17.86 -20.98
CA THR A 438 10.60 -16.48 -20.86
C THR A 438 11.74 -15.49 -21.01
N GLY A 439 11.43 -14.22 -21.30
CA GLY A 439 12.40 -13.13 -21.28
C GLY A 439 12.39 -12.35 -19.96
N LYS A 440 13.18 -11.28 -19.94
CA LYS A 440 13.18 -10.22 -18.92
C LYS A 440 12.03 -9.26 -19.21
N THR A 441 11.25 -8.91 -18.21
CA THR A 441 10.17 -7.93 -18.37
C THR A 441 10.73 -6.55 -18.70
N TRP A 442 10.32 -5.98 -19.84
CA TRP A 442 10.76 -4.67 -20.27
C TRP A 442 9.71 -4.00 -21.17
N LEU A 443 9.28 -2.79 -20.84
CA LEU A 443 8.26 -2.04 -21.58
C LEU A 443 8.77 -0.74 -22.19
N GLU A 444 10.01 -0.35 -21.87
CA GLU A 444 10.69 0.78 -22.51
C GLU A 444 11.16 0.43 -23.92
N GLU A 445 11.76 1.39 -24.64
CA GLU A 445 12.35 1.18 -25.96
C GLU A 445 13.29 -0.01 -25.97
N ILE A 446 13.09 -0.93 -26.91
CA ILE A 446 14.01 -2.03 -27.22
C ILE A 446 14.72 -1.67 -28.53
N ARG A 447 16.03 -1.56 -28.49
CA ARG A 447 16.86 -1.19 -29.63
C ARG A 447 17.37 -2.42 -30.37
N PRO A 448 17.78 -2.30 -31.65
CA PRO A 448 18.29 -3.44 -32.41
C PRO A 448 19.48 -4.18 -31.76
N GLU A 449 20.35 -3.43 -31.08
CA GLU A 449 21.49 -3.99 -30.35
C GLU A 449 21.09 -4.81 -29.11
N ASP A 450 19.94 -4.55 -28.53
CA ASP A 450 19.42 -5.30 -27.37
C ASP A 450 18.97 -6.73 -27.75
N ALA A 451 18.81 -7.01 -29.05
CA ALA A 451 18.45 -8.33 -29.52
C ALA A 451 19.61 -9.34 -29.43
N ASP A 452 20.85 -8.86 -29.23
CA ASP A 452 22.04 -9.71 -29.06
C ASP A 452 22.26 -10.04 -27.57
N GLY A 453 21.44 -10.94 -27.02
CA GLY A 453 21.59 -11.48 -25.68
C GLY A 453 20.89 -10.67 -24.56
N GLY A 454 20.09 -9.66 -24.90
CA GLY A 454 19.34 -8.87 -23.90
C GLY A 454 18.16 -9.62 -23.29
N GLU A 455 17.56 -10.55 -24.02
CA GLU A 455 16.38 -11.35 -23.61
C GLU A 455 15.19 -10.49 -23.17
N LEU A 456 15.10 -9.24 -23.65
CA LEU A 456 14.06 -8.29 -23.28
C LEU A 456 12.72 -8.65 -23.93
N SER A 457 11.64 -8.57 -23.16
CA SER A 457 10.29 -8.86 -23.65
C SER A 457 9.23 -8.15 -22.81
N PRO A 458 8.21 -7.51 -23.40
CA PRO A 458 7.07 -7.01 -22.65
C PRO A 458 6.33 -8.10 -21.84
N ASP A 459 6.46 -9.36 -22.31
CA ASP A 459 5.86 -10.53 -21.68
C ASP A 459 6.83 -11.34 -20.82
N GLY A 460 8.02 -10.82 -20.56
CA GLY A 460 9.00 -11.44 -19.69
C GLY A 460 8.48 -11.71 -18.29
N ARG A 461 9.08 -12.68 -17.61
CA ARG A 461 8.75 -13.05 -16.24
C ARG A 461 9.96 -13.04 -15.30
N VAL A 462 11.12 -12.73 -15.85
CA VAL A 462 12.30 -12.38 -15.07
C VAL A 462 12.27 -10.86 -14.87
N MET A 463 12.21 -10.44 -13.62
CA MET A 463 12.13 -9.03 -13.22
C MET A 463 13.52 -8.57 -12.84
N GLU A 464 14.09 -7.66 -13.62
CA GLU A 464 15.45 -7.14 -13.38
C GLU A 464 15.44 -5.60 -13.28
N ILE A 465 15.96 -5.11 -12.17
CA ILE A 465 16.30 -3.70 -11.93
C ILE A 465 17.42 -3.66 -10.89
N LEU A 466 18.41 -2.77 -11.03
CA LEU A 466 19.48 -2.61 -10.03
C LEU A 466 18.97 -1.88 -8.78
N SER A 467 18.04 -2.54 -8.09
CA SER A 467 17.48 -2.10 -6.81
C SER A 467 16.87 -3.31 -6.10
N GLU A 468 17.61 -3.91 -5.21
CA GLU A 468 17.18 -5.05 -4.40
C GLU A 468 15.92 -4.73 -3.60
N HIS A 469 15.81 -3.52 -3.06
CA HIS A 469 14.61 -3.06 -2.34
C HIS A 469 13.35 -3.06 -3.22
N THR A 470 13.47 -2.60 -4.48
CA THR A 470 12.34 -2.59 -5.41
C THR A 470 11.93 -4.00 -5.78
N LEU A 471 12.90 -4.88 -6.05
CA LEU A 471 12.68 -6.29 -6.39
C LEU A 471 12.03 -7.07 -5.25
N GLU A 472 12.55 -6.88 -4.03
CA GLU A 472 11.97 -7.53 -2.84
C GLU A 472 10.54 -7.03 -2.59
N GLY A 473 10.30 -5.72 -2.69
CA GLY A 473 8.96 -5.18 -2.56
C GLY A 473 7.99 -5.69 -3.62
N TRP A 474 8.43 -5.87 -4.87
CA TRP A 474 7.63 -6.53 -5.90
C TRP A 474 7.33 -7.98 -5.54
N LEU A 475 8.35 -8.74 -5.08
CA LEU A 475 8.17 -10.14 -4.69
C LEU A 475 7.21 -10.25 -3.50
N GLU A 476 7.40 -9.47 -2.45
CA GLU A 476 6.52 -9.47 -1.28
C GLU A 476 5.06 -9.19 -1.65
N GLY A 477 4.80 -8.11 -2.40
CA GLY A 477 3.45 -7.80 -2.88
C GLY A 477 2.85 -8.93 -3.73
N TYR A 478 3.66 -9.55 -4.56
CA TYR A 478 3.26 -10.66 -5.41
C TYR A 478 2.88 -11.91 -4.61
N LEU A 479 3.70 -12.28 -3.59
CA LEU A 479 3.41 -13.39 -2.68
C LEU A 479 2.17 -13.13 -1.83
N LEU A 480 2.06 -11.92 -1.26
CA LEU A 480 0.95 -11.50 -0.41
C LEU A 480 -0.39 -11.49 -1.15
N SER A 481 -0.36 -11.34 -2.48
CA SER A 481 -1.55 -11.41 -3.36
C SER A 481 -1.86 -12.82 -3.91
N GLY A 482 -1.18 -13.86 -3.41
CA GLY A 482 -1.48 -15.28 -3.73
C GLY A 482 -0.66 -15.88 -4.87
N ARG A 483 0.44 -15.26 -5.26
CA ARG A 483 1.37 -15.72 -6.30
C ARG A 483 2.60 -16.40 -5.69
N HIS A 484 3.54 -16.83 -6.53
CA HIS A 484 4.79 -17.49 -6.15
C HIS A 484 5.97 -16.83 -6.86
N GLY A 485 7.14 -16.82 -6.22
CA GLY A 485 8.34 -16.25 -6.80
C GLY A 485 9.61 -16.69 -6.10
N LEU A 486 10.72 -16.28 -6.71
CA LEU A 486 12.07 -16.48 -6.22
C LEU A 486 12.86 -15.18 -6.39
N PHE A 487 13.57 -14.76 -5.35
CA PHE A 487 14.58 -13.72 -5.42
C PHE A 487 15.97 -14.35 -5.49
N ALA A 488 16.82 -13.90 -6.40
CA ALA A 488 18.20 -14.37 -6.52
C ALA A 488 19.16 -13.18 -6.45
N SER A 489 20.20 -13.27 -5.63
CA SER A 489 21.25 -12.26 -5.51
C SER A 489 22.55 -12.86 -4.98
N TYR A 490 23.62 -12.07 -4.94
CA TYR A 490 24.87 -12.46 -4.30
C TYR A 490 24.79 -12.32 -2.77
N GLU A 491 25.63 -13.10 -2.07
CA GLU A 491 25.66 -13.13 -0.59
C GLU A 491 25.79 -11.75 0.05
N ALA A 492 26.70 -10.91 -0.46
CA ALA A 492 26.91 -9.58 0.11
C ALA A 492 25.75 -8.62 -0.17
N PHE A 493 25.09 -8.74 -1.32
CA PHE A 493 24.05 -7.77 -1.73
C PHE A 493 22.68 -8.07 -1.14
N ILE A 494 22.43 -9.31 -0.72
CA ILE A 494 21.19 -9.65 -0.04
C ILE A 494 21.02 -8.87 1.28
N HIS A 495 22.11 -8.44 1.92
CA HIS A 495 22.07 -7.59 3.10
C HIS A 495 21.41 -6.23 2.89
N VAL A 496 21.32 -5.76 1.63
CA VAL A 496 20.58 -4.53 1.29
C VAL A 496 19.12 -4.61 1.71
N ILE A 497 18.52 -5.81 1.68
CA ILE A 497 17.11 -6.05 2.01
C ILE A 497 16.88 -6.70 3.39
N ASP A 498 17.90 -6.84 4.22
CA ASP A 498 17.81 -7.56 5.51
C ASP A 498 16.65 -7.04 6.40
N SER A 499 16.52 -5.74 6.52
CA SER A 499 15.44 -5.10 7.28
C SER A 499 14.05 -5.43 6.71
N MET A 500 13.89 -5.32 5.41
CA MET A 500 12.67 -5.59 4.67
C MET A 500 12.26 -7.06 4.79
N PHE A 501 13.21 -7.97 4.58
CA PHE A 501 13.03 -9.40 4.78
C PHE A 501 12.54 -9.73 6.20
N ASN A 502 13.14 -9.12 7.23
CA ASN A 502 12.71 -9.30 8.61
C ASN A 502 11.28 -8.79 8.87
N GLN A 503 10.88 -7.68 8.25
CA GLN A 503 9.50 -7.19 8.33
C GLN A 503 8.52 -8.16 7.69
N HIS A 504 8.85 -8.70 6.51
CA HIS A 504 8.03 -9.72 5.86
C HIS A 504 7.89 -10.98 6.72
N ALA A 505 8.99 -11.46 7.32
CA ALA A 505 8.96 -12.62 8.21
C ALA A 505 8.03 -12.40 9.43
N LYS A 506 8.08 -11.21 10.04
CA LYS A 506 7.15 -10.82 11.13
C LYS A 506 5.71 -10.77 10.66
N TRP A 507 5.45 -10.23 9.47
CA TRP A 507 4.12 -10.20 8.87
C TRP A 507 3.57 -11.62 8.68
N LEU A 508 4.35 -12.54 8.10
CA LEU A 508 3.97 -13.94 7.92
C LEU A 508 3.73 -14.65 9.25
N ALA A 509 4.59 -14.43 10.23
CA ALA A 509 4.44 -15.01 11.57
C ALA A 509 3.11 -14.56 12.20
N LYS A 510 2.80 -13.26 12.12
CA LYS A 510 1.57 -12.71 12.67
C LYS A 510 0.31 -13.17 11.90
N CYS A 511 0.38 -13.32 10.58
CA CYS A 511 -0.73 -13.88 9.80
C CYS A 511 -1.19 -15.26 10.28
N ARG A 512 -0.27 -16.07 10.83
CA ARG A 512 -0.60 -17.41 11.39
C ARG A 512 -1.40 -17.35 12.68
N GLU A 513 -1.32 -16.23 13.40
CA GLU A 513 -2.05 -16.00 14.65
C GLU A 513 -3.44 -15.41 14.40
N VAL A 514 -3.70 -14.85 13.22
CA VAL A 514 -4.96 -14.21 12.86
C VAL A 514 -5.90 -15.22 12.21
N PRO A 515 -7.02 -15.62 12.87
CA PRO A 515 -7.85 -16.76 12.45
C PRO A 515 -8.46 -16.62 11.04
N TRP A 516 -8.71 -15.41 10.58
CA TRP A 516 -9.34 -15.16 9.29
C TRP A 516 -8.32 -14.99 8.14
N ARG A 517 -7.02 -14.92 8.45
CA ARG A 517 -5.96 -14.86 7.42
C ARG A 517 -5.68 -16.23 6.85
N ALA A 518 -5.66 -16.35 5.53
CA ALA A 518 -5.27 -17.56 4.84
C ALA A 518 -3.73 -17.67 4.72
N PRO A 519 -3.15 -18.88 4.68
CA PRO A 519 -1.71 -19.09 4.53
C PRO A 519 -1.17 -18.49 3.22
N ILE A 520 -0.09 -17.75 3.31
CA ILE A 520 0.58 -17.05 2.20
C ILE A 520 1.71 -17.91 1.64
N SER A 521 2.09 -17.69 0.38
CA SER A 521 3.25 -18.34 -0.25
C SER A 521 4.56 -17.97 0.47
N SER A 522 5.50 -18.91 0.50
CA SER A 522 6.82 -18.67 1.10
C SER A 522 7.65 -17.68 0.28
N LEU A 523 8.38 -16.83 0.96
CA LEU A 523 9.48 -16.08 0.40
C LEU A 523 10.66 -17.02 0.16
N ASN A 524 11.13 -17.11 -1.07
CA ASN A 524 12.27 -17.94 -1.45
C ASN A 524 13.40 -17.06 -1.93
N ILE A 525 14.56 -17.19 -1.31
CA ILE A 525 15.78 -16.46 -1.66
C ILE A 525 16.85 -17.46 -2.07
N LEU A 526 17.44 -17.25 -3.24
CA LEU A 526 18.63 -17.92 -3.71
C LEU A 526 19.83 -16.99 -3.53
N VAL A 527 20.74 -17.38 -2.66
CA VAL A 527 21.99 -16.65 -2.42
C VAL A 527 23.11 -17.43 -3.11
N THR A 528 23.90 -16.72 -3.91
CA THR A 528 25.01 -17.29 -4.67
C THR A 528 26.35 -16.65 -4.27
N SER A 529 27.41 -16.79 -5.04
CA SER A 529 28.78 -16.33 -4.72
C SER A 529 29.52 -17.21 -3.72
N THR A 530 29.65 -18.46 -4.06
CA THR A 530 30.34 -19.44 -3.21
C THR A 530 31.72 -19.00 -2.75
N VAL A 531 31.95 -19.13 -1.48
CA VAL A 531 33.08 -18.77 -0.63
C VAL A 531 34.50 -19.20 -1.09
N TRP A 532 34.61 -20.00 -2.14
CA TRP A 532 35.87 -20.64 -2.52
C TRP A 532 36.71 -19.84 -3.53
N ARG A 533 36.16 -18.76 -4.12
CA ARG A 533 36.83 -17.98 -5.16
C ARG A 533 37.21 -16.59 -4.66
N GLN A 534 38.18 -16.52 -3.77
CA GLN A 534 38.76 -15.29 -3.29
C GLN A 534 39.50 -14.48 -4.38
N ASP A 535 39.91 -15.16 -5.45
CA ASP A 535 40.63 -14.59 -6.59
C ASP A 535 39.77 -13.80 -7.56
N HIS A 536 38.43 -13.89 -7.46
CA HIS A 536 37.51 -13.19 -8.34
C HIS A 536 36.72 -12.12 -7.57
N ASN A 537 35.54 -12.37 -7.09
CA ASN A 537 34.66 -11.39 -6.46
C ASN A 537 34.59 -11.53 -4.91
N GLY A 538 35.50 -12.27 -4.30
CA GLY A 538 35.42 -12.65 -2.88
C GLY A 538 35.23 -11.49 -1.92
N PHE A 539 35.95 -10.39 -2.13
CA PHE A 539 35.84 -9.23 -1.24
C PHE A 539 34.49 -8.52 -1.35
N SER A 540 33.93 -8.39 -2.56
CA SER A 540 32.75 -7.56 -2.82
C SER A 540 31.44 -8.34 -2.87
N HIS A 541 31.48 -9.67 -3.08
CA HIS A 541 30.28 -10.47 -3.38
C HIS A 541 30.01 -11.58 -2.36
N GLN A 542 30.97 -11.90 -1.50
CA GLN A 542 30.87 -12.96 -0.51
C GLN A 542 30.63 -12.39 0.88
N ASP A 543 29.60 -12.87 1.54
CA ASP A 543 29.34 -12.59 2.96
C ASP A 543 28.51 -13.75 3.55
N PRO A 544 29.08 -14.54 4.48
CA PRO A 544 28.37 -15.64 5.11
C PRO A 544 27.43 -15.21 6.24
N GLY A 545 27.25 -13.91 6.46
CA GLY A 545 26.54 -13.37 7.61
C GLY A 545 25.02 -13.28 7.51
N PHE A 546 24.44 -13.48 6.31
CA PHE A 546 22.98 -13.40 6.10
C PHE A 546 22.23 -14.59 6.67
#